data_e59596161e4d8dafea0e47c17fcb78b7
#
_entry.id   e59596161e4d8dafea0e47c17fcb78b7
#
_cell.length_a   1.000
_cell.length_b   1.000
_cell.length_c   1.000
_cell.angle_alpha   90.00
_cell.angle_beta   90.00
_cell.angle_gamma   90.00
#
_symmetry.space_group_name_H-M   'P 1'
#
loop_
_entity.id
_entity.type
_entity.pdbx_description
1 polymer ?
#
loop_
_entity_poly.entity_id
_entity_poly.type
_entity_poly.pdbx_seq_one_letter_code
_entity_poly.pdbx_strand_id
1 'polypeptide(L)'
;MNDGEGNVLLSTKRYKMKEAQKELEEKFKNNEVLEEKITEITDKGFIISKEGYNIFIPISLSGITRSENIKDYKDKVVRFRLIECKFRPRRIIGSIKAILDEEKNKKIDEFWNEAEVGKKYKGKVTSISTYGAFVDLGAVQGLLHISEITWNRNTPPNEILKVGQIIDVIAIDVDKENKRIKLSYAEKGPDPWKSVEGKYNINDILTVKVVKMMPFGAFVELEPGIEGLVHLSQICERKITKPEEELRIGQKVNAKIIDMDLANKRIELSIRELENTSNEYKE
;
A
#
# COMPACT_ATOMS: atom_id res chain seq x y z
N MET A 1 -57.21 -27.31 -15.29
CA MET A 1 -57.89 -27.88 -16.50
C MET A 1 -58.56 -29.10 -16.03
N ASN A 2 -59.83 -29.30 -16.43
CA ASN A 2 -60.60 -30.46 -16.13
C ASN A 2 -60.38 -31.46 -17.28
N ASP A 3 -60.19 -32.75 -17.00
CA ASP A 3 -59.92 -33.77 -18.00
C ASP A 3 -61.16 -34.26 -18.72
N GLY A 4 -62.33 -33.67 -18.44
CA GLY A 4 -63.66 -34.08 -19.00
C GLY A 4 -64.33 -35.15 -18.23
N GLU A 5 -63.68 -35.84 -17.27
CA GLU A 5 -64.17 -36.86 -16.42
C GLU A 5 -64.41 -36.45 -14.96
N GLY A 6 -64.31 -35.13 -14.67
CA GLY A 6 -64.53 -34.60 -13.32
C GLY A 6 -63.30 -34.58 -12.41
N ASN A 7 -62.16 -35.07 -12.87
CA ASN A 7 -60.95 -35.11 -12.09
C ASN A 7 -60.18 -33.77 -12.23
N VAL A 8 -59.63 -33.27 -11.12
CA VAL A 8 -58.79 -32.06 -11.11
C VAL A 8 -57.37 -32.47 -11.39
N LEU A 9 -56.87 -32.13 -12.58
CA LEU A 9 -55.40 -32.27 -12.91
C LEU A 9 -54.57 -31.33 -12.09
N LEU A 10 -53.97 -31.82 -11.01
CA LEU A 10 -53.04 -31.10 -10.17
C LEU A 10 -51.66 -31.09 -10.82
N SER A 11 -51.18 -29.92 -11.26
CA SER A 11 -49.85 -29.77 -11.79
C SER A 11 -48.86 -29.50 -10.65
N THR A 12 -48.14 -30.55 -10.22
CA THR A 12 -47.03 -30.43 -9.23
C THR A 12 -46.00 -29.40 -9.64
N LYS A 13 -45.77 -29.21 -10.93
CA LYS A 13 -44.85 -28.21 -11.47
C LYS A 13 -45.28 -26.77 -11.14
N ARG A 14 -46.60 -26.47 -11.23
CA ARG A 14 -47.13 -25.13 -10.89
C ARG A 14 -47.06 -24.86 -9.39
N TYR A 15 -47.23 -25.87 -8.56
CA TYR A 15 -47.13 -25.77 -7.11
C TYR A 15 -45.66 -25.46 -6.71
N LYS A 16 -44.72 -26.27 -7.18
CA LYS A 16 -43.29 -26.05 -6.94
C LYS A 16 -42.82 -24.68 -7.40
N MET A 17 -43.28 -24.20 -8.56
CA MET A 17 -42.95 -22.83 -9.01
C MET A 17 -43.48 -21.75 -8.07
N LYS A 18 -44.68 -21.90 -7.51
CA LYS A 18 -45.22 -20.93 -6.55
C LYS A 18 -44.46 -20.95 -5.22
N GLU A 19 -44.05 -22.11 -4.75
CA GLU A 19 -43.21 -22.25 -3.55
C GLU A 19 -41.86 -21.61 -3.79
N ALA A 20 -41.18 -21.92 -4.88
CA ALA A 20 -39.91 -21.31 -5.25
C ALA A 20 -40.00 -19.76 -5.39
N GLN A 21 -41.13 -19.26 -5.92
CA GLN A 21 -41.38 -17.83 -5.98
C GLN A 21 -41.39 -17.20 -4.59
N LYS A 22 -42.18 -17.78 -3.67
CA LYS A 22 -42.30 -17.29 -2.30
C LYS A 22 -40.94 -17.34 -1.58
N GLU A 23 -40.23 -18.46 -1.71
CA GLU A 23 -38.89 -18.62 -1.14
C GLU A 23 -37.93 -17.58 -1.65
N LEU A 24 -37.90 -17.31 -2.96
CA LEU A 24 -37.03 -16.28 -3.56
C LEU A 24 -37.41 -14.86 -3.12
N GLU A 25 -38.73 -14.58 -2.98
CA GLU A 25 -39.21 -13.29 -2.46
C GLU A 25 -38.83 -13.07 -0.99
N GLU A 26 -38.97 -14.10 -0.16
CA GLU A 26 -38.61 -14.05 1.26
C GLU A 26 -37.10 -13.88 1.43
N LYS A 27 -36.27 -14.64 0.71
CA LYS A 27 -34.83 -14.54 0.74
C LYS A 27 -34.35 -13.20 0.20
N PHE A 28 -35.01 -12.64 -0.81
CA PHE A 28 -34.72 -11.30 -1.31
C PHE A 28 -35.02 -10.21 -0.26
N LYS A 29 -36.20 -10.30 0.42
CA LYS A 29 -36.57 -9.33 1.49
C LYS A 29 -35.66 -9.41 2.68
N ASN A 30 -35.22 -10.60 3.07
CA ASN A 30 -34.36 -10.86 4.20
C ASN A 30 -32.86 -10.64 3.84
N ASN A 31 -32.52 -10.30 2.61
CA ASN A 31 -31.13 -10.21 2.13
C ASN A 31 -30.30 -11.48 2.40
N GLU A 32 -30.94 -12.66 2.34
CA GLU A 32 -30.27 -13.92 2.61
C GLU A 32 -29.28 -14.32 1.51
N VAL A 33 -28.23 -15.05 1.91
CA VAL A 33 -27.27 -15.65 1.01
C VAL A 33 -27.86 -16.96 0.46
N LEU A 34 -27.87 -17.06 -0.85
CA LEU A 34 -28.22 -18.28 -1.58
C LEU A 34 -26.96 -19.02 -1.97
N GLU A 35 -27.02 -20.34 -1.93
CA GLU A 35 -25.96 -21.23 -2.38
C GLU A 35 -26.53 -22.19 -3.41
N GLU A 36 -26.13 -22.04 -4.67
CA GLU A 36 -26.67 -22.82 -5.78
C GLU A 36 -25.59 -23.09 -6.83
N LYS A 37 -25.84 -24.13 -7.64
CA LYS A 37 -24.93 -24.56 -8.71
C LYS A 37 -25.17 -23.76 -9.99
N ILE A 38 -24.06 -23.31 -10.64
CA ILE A 38 -24.18 -22.69 -11.96
C ILE A 38 -24.58 -23.73 -12.99
N THR A 39 -25.72 -23.50 -13.65
CA THR A 39 -26.27 -24.39 -14.67
C THR A 39 -25.76 -24.08 -16.05
N GLU A 40 -25.62 -22.79 -16.38
CA GLU A 40 -25.21 -22.36 -17.72
C GLU A 40 -24.35 -21.15 -17.65
N ILE A 41 -23.39 -21.02 -18.58
CA ILE A 41 -22.48 -19.90 -18.71
C ILE A 41 -22.74 -19.24 -20.05
N THR A 42 -22.91 -17.92 -20.02
CA THR A 42 -23.06 -17.06 -21.19
C THR A 42 -21.94 -16.02 -21.24
N ASP A 43 -21.73 -15.41 -22.38
CA ASP A 43 -20.74 -14.31 -22.55
C ASP A 43 -21.02 -13.10 -21.66
N LYS A 44 -22.26 -12.99 -21.14
CA LYS A 44 -22.70 -11.86 -20.30
C LYS A 44 -22.76 -12.17 -18.81
N GLY A 45 -22.66 -13.45 -18.42
CA GLY A 45 -22.75 -13.88 -17.03
C GLY A 45 -23.17 -15.32 -16.84
N PHE A 46 -23.51 -15.65 -15.61
CA PHE A 46 -23.94 -16.98 -15.20
C PHE A 46 -25.47 -17.08 -15.10
N ILE A 47 -25.99 -18.25 -15.41
CA ILE A 47 -27.39 -18.60 -15.21
C ILE A 47 -27.47 -19.76 -14.20
N ILE A 48 -28.26 -19.54 -13.18
CA ILE A 48 -28.60 -20.55 -12.17
C ILE A 48 -30.10 -20.86 -12.30
N SER A 49 -30.41 -22.11 -12.55
CA SER A 49 -31.81 -22.55 -12.70
C SER A 49 -32.30 -23.20 -11.41
N LYS A 50 -33.29 -22.61 -10.78
CA LYS A 50 -33.96 -23.15 -9.58
C LYS A 50 -35.45 -23.29 -9.82
N GLU A 51 -35.95 -24.53 -9.86
CA GLU A 51 -37.34 -24.88 -9.95
C GLU A 51 -38.20 -24.10 -10.98
N GLY A 52 -37.60 -23.86 -12.17
CA GLY A 52 -38.24 -23.15 -13.27
C GLY A 52 -38.08 -21.65 -13.29
N TYR A 53 -37.29 -21.10 -12.40
CA TYR A 53 -36.81 -19.73 -12.43
C TYR A 53 -35.31 -19.67 -12.77
N ASN A 54 -34.94 -18.74 -13.64
CA ASN A 54 -33.55 -18.48 -13.99
C ASN A 54 -33.09 -17.23 -13.28
N ILE A 55 -32.04 -17.38 -12.46
CA ILE A 55 -31.37 -16.31 -11.79
C ILE A 55 -30.15 -15.97 -12.64
N PHE A 56 -30.04 -14.73 -13.07
CA PHE A 56 -28.92 -14.25 -13.87
C PHE A 56 -27.93 -13.49 -13.00
N ILE A 57 -26.64 -13.84 -13.11
CA ILE A 57 -25.56 -13.14 -12.45
C ILE A 57 -24.65 -12.53 -13.53
N PRO A 58 -24.73 -11.21 -13.75
CA PRO A 58 -23.86 -10.52 -14.71
C PRO A 58 -22.38 -10.68 -14.36
N ILE A 59 -21.47 -10.69 -15.35
CA ILE A 59 -20.02 -10.76 -15.12
C ILE A 59 -19.56 -9.66 -14.18
N SER A 60 -20.08 -8.44 -14.29
CA SER A 60 -19.76 -7.31 -13.43
C SER A 60 -20.09 -7.54 -11.95
N LEU A 61 -21.02 -8.45 -11.67
CA LEU A 61 -21.49 -8.82 -10.33
C LEU A 61 -21.03 -10.21 -9.89
N SER A 62 -20.22 -10.89 -10.70
CA SER A 62 -19.69 -12.23 -10.39
C SER A 62 -18.44 -12.20 -9.49
N GLY A 63 -17.77 -11.06 -9.39
CA GLY A 63 -16.50 -10.94 -8.65
C GLY A 63 -15.29 -11.56 -9.37
N ILE A 64 -15.46 -12.05 -10.60
CA ILE A 64 -14.39 -12.67 -11.39
C ILE A 64 -13.45 -11.59 -11.91
N THR A 65 -12.15 -11.82 -11.80
CA THR A 65 -11.12 -10.96 -12.38
C THR A 65 -10.93 -11.23 -13.87
N ARG A 66 -10.45 -10.24 -14.63
CA ARG A 66 -10.24 -10.35 -16.08
C ARG A 66 -9.27 -11.47 -16.50
N SER A 67 -8.47 -11.97 -15.58
CA SER A 67 -7.49 -13.04 -15.80
C SER A 67 -8.06 -14.45 -15.62
N GLU A 68 -9.26 -14.58 -15.04
CA GLU A 68 -9.87 -15.87 -14.77
C GLU A 68 -10.77 -16.33 -15.93
N ASN A 69 -10.72 -17.63 -16.21
CA ASN A 69 -11.51 -18.20 -17.29
C ASN A 69 -12.94 -18.49 -16.82
N ILE A 70 -13.91 -17.78 -17.38
CA ILE A 70 -15.33 -17.89 -17.02
C ILE A 70 -15.83 -19.33 -17.14
N LYS A 71 -15.27 -20.10 -18.08
CA LYS A 71 -15.67 -21.49 -18.36
C LYS A 71 -15.39 -22.46 -17.20
N ASP A 72 -14.41 -22.12 -16.35
CA ASP A 72 -14.02 -22.96 -15.21
C ASP A 72 -15.02 -22.92 -14.05
N TYR A 73 -16.02 -22.05 -14.15
CA TYR A 73 -17.09 -21.90 -13.15
C TYR A 73 -18.33 -22.75 -13.44
N LYS A 74 -18.37 -23.44 -14.58
CA LYS A 74 -19.47 -24.35 -14.89
C LYS A 74 -19.56 -25.46 -13.83
N ASP A 75 -20.78 -25.73 -13.40
CA ASP A 75 -21.08 -26.77 -12.39
C ASP A 75 -20.55 -26.49 -10.98
N LYS A 76 -19.89 -25.35 -10.73
CA LYS A 76 -19.48 -24.94 -9.38
C LYS A 76 -20.69 -24.40 -8.59
N VAL A 77 -20.68 -24.69 -7.30
CA VAL A 77 -21.62 -24.10 -6.35
C VAL A 77 -21.09 -22.71 -5.98
N VAL A 78 -21.94 -21.70 -6.08
CA VAL A 78 -21.59 -20.32 -5.77
C VAL A 78 -22.55 -19.73 -4.75
N ARG A 79 -22.01 -18.93 -3.87
CA ARG A 79 -22.78 -18.15 -2.89
C ARG A 79 -23.06 -16.77 -3.48
N PHE A 80 -24.32 -16.39 -3.53
CA PHE A 80 -24.74 -15.11 -4.09
C PHE A 80 -25.93 -14.55 -3.33
N ARG A 81 -26.19 -13.27 -3.50
CA ARG A 81 -27.36 -12.57 -2.96
C ARG A 81 -28.19 -12.02 -4.10
N LEU A 82 -29.51 -12.00 -3.93
CA LEU A 82 -30.41 -11.40 -4.91
C LEU A 82 -30.36 -9.87 -4.81
N ILE A 83 -30.16 -9.18 -5.94
CA ILE A 83 -30.22 -7.72 -6.03
C ILE A 83 -31.56 -7.27 -6.59
N GLU A 84 -32.11 -8.02 -7.55
CA GLU A 84 -33.40 -7.75 -8.17
C GLU A 84 -34.20 -9.03 -8.24
N CYS A 85 -35.46 -9.00 -7.79
CA CYS A 85 -36.37 -10.10 -7.85
C CYS A 85 -37.71 -9.63 -8.39
N LYS A 86 -37.89 -9.74 -9.72
CA LYS A 86 -39.14 -9.40 -10.40
C LYS A 86 -39.68 -10.63 -11.15
N PHE A 87 -40.92 -10.97 -10.91
CA PHE A 87 -41.58 -12.11 -11.55
C PHE A 87 -42.44 -11.71 -12.75
N ARG A 88 -42.72 -10.42 -12.91
CA ARG A 88 -43.42 -9.84 -14.08
C ARG A 88 -42.78 -8.48 -14.46
N PRO A 89 -41.99 -8.36 -15.55
CA PRO A 89 -41.41 -9.47 -16.32
C PRO A 89 -40.44 -10.31 -15.47
N ARG A 90 -40.20 -11.56 -15.88
CA ARG A 90 -39.29 -12.46 -15.15
C ARG A 90 -37.86 -11.96 -15.24
N ARG A 91 -37.43 -11.27 -14.20
CA ARG A 91 -36.05 -10.73 -14.08
C ARG A 91 -35.57 -10.91 -12.66
N ILE A 92 -34.68 -11.88 -12.46
CA ILE A 92 -34.06 -12.17 -11.17
C ILE A 92 -32.57 -12.04 -11.37
N ILE A 93 -31.95 -11.12 -10.64
CA ILE A 93 -30.52 -10.83 -10.73
C ILE A 93 -29.87 -11.12 -9.40
N GLY A 94 -28.82 -11.94 -9.45
CA GLY A 94 -27.96 -12.24 -8.31
C GLY A 94 -26.60 -11.54 -8.40
N SER A 95 -25.91 -11.44 -7.27
CA SER A 95 -24.54 -10.93 -7.18
C SER A 95 -23.72 -11.78 -6.21
N ILE A 96 -22.60 -12.29 -6.68
CA ILE A 96 -21.55 -12.89 -5.87
C ILE A 96 -20.69 -11.78 -5.26
N LYS A 97 -20.43 -10.75 -6.05
CA LYS A 97 -19.61 -9.60 -5.63
C LYS A 97 -20.15 -8.94 -4.35
N ALA A 98 -21.46 -8.86 -4.17
CA ALA A 98 -22.07 -8.27 -2.98
C ALA A 98 -21.64 -8.97 -1.68
N ILE A 99 -21.48 -10.29 -1.71
CA ILE A 99 -20.98 -11.07 -0.56
C ILE A 99 -19.48 -10.85 -0.36
N LEU A 100 -18.71 -10.89 -1.45
CA LEU A 100 -17.27 -10.67 -1.38
C LEU A 100 -16.94 -9.26 -0.87
N ASP A 101 -17.69 -8.26 -1.29
CA ASP A 101 -17.52 -6.88 -0.83
C ASP A 101 -17.91 -6.74 0.66
N GLU A 102 -18.96 -7.44 1.11
CA GLU A 102 -19.38 -7.47 2.52
C GLU A 102 -18.32 -8.16 3.40
N GLU A 103 -17.82 -9.32 2.98
CA GLU A 103 -16.73 -10.03 3.68
C GLU A 103 -15.45 -9.20 3.73
N LYS A 104 -15.14 -8.49 2.64
CA LYS A 104 -14.01 -7.56 2.58
C LYS A 104 -14.21 -6.36 3.51
N ASN A 105 -15.39 -5.77 3.51
CA ASN A 105 -15.70 -4.65 4.40
C ASN A 105 -15.64 -5.05 5.87
N LYS A 106 -16.14 -6.23 6.24
CA LYS A 106 -16.02 -6.76 7.61
C LYS A 106 -14.55 -6.87 8.02
N LYS A 107 -13.69 -7.46 7.18
CA LYS A 107 -12.24 -7.54 7.43
C LYS A 107 -11.59 -6.16 7.55
N ILE A 108 -12.04 -5.19 6.74
CA ILE A 108 -11.58 -3.80 6.83
C ILE A 108 -12.00 -3.18 8.16
N ASP A 109 -13.25 -3.33 8.56
CA ASP A 109 -13.75 -2.77 9.81
C ASP A 109 -13.10 -3.43 11.04
N GLU A 110 -12.90 -4.76 11.02
CA GLU A 110 -12.14 -5.50 12.03
C GLU A 110 -10.70 -4.96 12.12
N PHE A 111 -10.03 -4.77 10.97
CA PHE A 111 -8.70 -4.20 10.93
C PHE A 111 -8.64 -2.81 11.57
N TRP A 112 -9.59 -1.91 11.23
CA TRP A 112 -9.61 -0.56 11.79
C TRP A 112 -9.93 -0.53 13.28
N ASN A 113 -10.71 -1.48 13.79
CA ASN A 113 -10.96 -1.61 15.22
C ASN A 113 -9.69 -2.02 15.99
N GLU A 114 -8.88 -2.90 15.41
CA GLU A 114 -7.65 -3.41 16.00
C GLU A 114 -6.40 -2.56 15.68
N ALA A 115 -6.51 -1.61 14.76
CA ALA A 115 -5.39 -0.79 14.34
C ALA A 115 -4.99 0.20 15.43
N GLU A 116 -3.73 0.11 15.85
CA GLU A 116 -3.12 0.97 16.87
C GLU A 116 -1.76 1.46 16.41
N VAL A 117 -1.39 2.66 16.84
CA VAL A 117 -0.07 3.23 16.61
C VAL A 117 0.98 2.39 17.36
N GLY A 118 2.09 2.06 16.70
CA GLY A 118 3.16 1.22 17.25
C GLY A 118 2.99 -0.27 16.98
N LYS A 119 1.84 -0.73 16.49
CA LYS A 119 1.61 -2.14 16.17
C LYS A 119 2.40 -2.54 14.92
N LYS A 120 3.02 -3.72 14.97
CA LYS A 120 3.77 -4.31 13.85
C LYS A 120 2.84 -5.12 12.94
N TYR A 121 3.02 -4.96 11.65
CA TYR A 121 2.28 -5.70 10.63
C TYR A 121 3.24 -6.29 9.60
N LYS A 122 2.85 -7.42 9.01
CA LYS A 122 3.48 -7.94 7.80
C LYS A 122 2.67 -7.48 6.60
N GLY A 123 3.32 -6.82 5.67
CA GLY A 123 2.66 -6.32 4.48
C GLY A 123 3.42 -6.64 3.21
N LYS A 124 2.69 -6.72 2.10
CA LYS A 124 3.25 -6.95 0.77
C LYS A 124 3.32 -5.63 0.00
N VAL A 125 4.49 -5.31 -0.53
CA VAL A 125 4.68 -4.13 -1.39
C VAL A 125 3.90 -4.32 -2.68
N THR A 126 2.89 -3.48 -2.93
CA THR A 126 2.04 -3.53 -4.12
C THR A 126 2.55 -2.63 -5.24
N SER A 127 3.01 -1.44 -4.88
CA SER A 127 3.58 -0.49 -5.84
C SER A 127 4.60 0.43 -5.18
N ILE A 128 5.53 0.92 -5.96
CA ILE A 128 6.57 1.85 -5.53
C ILE A 128 6.45 3.12 -6.36
N SER A 129 6.47 4.28 -5.70
CA SER A 129 6.44 5.61 -6.29
C SER A 129 7.66 6.42 -5.85
N THR A 130 7.83 7.62 -6.40
CA THR A 130 8.94 8.52 -6.06
C THR A 130 8.90 9.02 -4.61
N TYR A 131 7.71 9.08 -4.01
CA TYR A 131 7.52 9.55 -2.63
C TYR A 131 7.38 8.42 -1.59
N GLY A 132 7.38 7.15 -2.03
CA GLY A 132 7.29 6.01 -1.11
C GLY A 132 6.73 4.75 -1.76
N ALA A 133 6.30 3.81 -0.94
CA ALA A 133 5.73 2.54 -1.35
C ALA A 133 4.33 2.33 -0.76
N PHE A 134 3.46 1.67 -1.51
CA PHE A 134 2.18 1.19 -1.01
C PHE A 134 2.33 -0.26 -0.57
N VAL A 135 1.86 -0.53 0.63
CA VAL A 135 1.98 -1.84 1.28
C VAL A 135 0.59 -2.36 1.61
N ASP A 136 0.26 -3.54 1.10
CA ASP A 136 -0.98 -4.25 1.39
C ASP A 136 -0.83 -5.04 2.69
N LEU A 137 -1.66 -4.72 3.67
CA LEU A 137 -1.73 -5.37 4.98
C LEU A 137 -2.78 -6.50 5.04
N GLY A 138 -3.32 -6.89 3.86
CA GLY A 138 -4.33 -7.92 3.70
C GLY A 138 -5.77 -7.37 3.68
N ALA A 139 -6.15 -6.50 4.59
CA ALA A 139 -7.47 -5.86 4.60
C ALA A 139 -7.42 -4.44 4.02
N VAL A 140 -6.35 -3.71 4.28
CA VAL A 140 -6.17 -2.30 3.87
C VAL A 140 -4.79 -2.08 3.30
N GLN A 141 -4.66 -1.00 2.52
CA GLN A 141 -3.39 -0.57 1.96
C GLN A 141 -2.84 0.61 2.79
N GLY A 142 -1.59 0.50 3.23
CA GLY A 142 -0.88 1.56 3.95
C GLY A 142 0.14 2.26 3.06
N LEU A 143 0.45 3.52 3.39
CA LEU A 143 1.51 4.29 2.76
C LEU A 143 2.77 4.24 3.62
N LEU A 144 3.86 3.79 3.01
CA LEU A 144 5.20 3.82 3.54
C LEU A 144 5.97 4.94 2.83
N HIS A 145 6.05 6.12 3.46
CA HIS A 145 6.74 7.29 2.88
C HIS A 145 8.24 7.03 2.77
N ILE A 146 8.94 7.68 1.80
CA ILE A 146 10.38 7.50 1.58
C ILE A 146 11.21 7.79 2.84
N SER A 147 10.83 8.81 3.63
CA SER A 147 11.48 9.13 4.91
C SER A 147 11.36 8.01 5.96
N GLU A 148 10.38 7.11 5.78
CA GLU A 148 10.12 6.00 6.67
C GLU A 148 10.68 4.66 6.15
N ILE A 149 11.25 4.65 4.95
CA ILE A 149 11.95 3.49 4.38
C ILE A 149 13.41 3.49 4.83
N THR A 150 14.06 4.64 4.72
CA THR A 150 15.49 4.79 5.02
C THR A 150 15.80 6.17 5.60
N TRP A 151 16.88 6.25 6.34
CA TRP A 151 17.45 7.50 6.82
C TRP A 151 18.23 8.24 5.71
N ASN A 152 18.71 7.53 4.70
CA ASN A 152 19.41 8.12 3.56
C ASN A 152 18.42 8.67 2.53
N ARG A 153 18.31 9.99 2.43
CA ARG A 153 17.39 10.70 1.54
C ARG A 153 17.73 10.57 0.05
N ASN A 154 18.95 10.17 -0.26
CA ASN A 154 19.44 10.07 -1.63
C ASN A 154 19.21 8.68 -2.25
N THR A 155 18.77 7.70 -1.46
CA THR A 155 18.49 6.34 -1.95
C THR A 155 17.04 6.25 -2.39
N PRO A 156 16.75 5.95 -3.68
CA PRO A 156 15.38 5.80 -4.15
C PRO A 156 14.73 4.54 -3.58
N PRO A 157 13.40 4.53 -3.34
CA PRO A 157 12.70 3.40 -2.73
C PRO A 157 12.89 2.06 -3.46
N ASN A 158 13.08 2.07 -4.76
CA ASN A 158 13.25 0.87 -5.61
C ASN A 158 14.56 0.13 -5.37
N GLU A 159 15.57 0.78 -4.79
CA GLU A 159 16.85 0.12 -4.43
C GLU A 159 16.71 -0.69 -3.14
N ILE A 160 15.80 -0.27 -2.26
CA ILE A 160 15.60 -0.90 -0.94
C ILE A 160 14.46 -1.91 -0.99
N LEU A 161 13.37 -1.59 -1.69
CA LEU A 161 12.16 -2.39 -1.74
C LEU A 161 11.87 -2.88 -3.16
N LYS A 162 11.28 -4.07 -3.26
CA LYS A 162 10.82 -4.64 -4.54
C LYS A 162 9.32 -4.88 -4.50
N VAL A 163 8.65 -4.63 -5.62
CA VAL A 163 7.23 -4.95 -5.76
C VAL A 163 7.02 -6.45 -5.56
N GLY A 164 6.05 -6.81 -4.73
CA GLY A 164 5.77 -8.20 -4.36
C GLY A 164 6.52 -8.69 -3.12
N GLN A 165 7.49 -7.94 -2.60
CA GLN A 165 8.23 -8.28 -1.39
C GLN A 165 7.33 -8.20 -0.16
N ILE A 166 7.49 -9.14 0.76
CA ILE A 166 6.86 -9.09 2.09
C ILE A 166 7.83 -8.41 3.04
N ILE A 167 7.36 -7.40 3.74
CA ILE A 167 8.15 -6.59 4.67
C ILE A 167 7.43 -6.45 6.02
N ASP A 168 8.21 -6.28 7.08
CA ASP A 168 7.70 -5.92 8.40
C ASP A 168 7.62 -4.40 8.52
N VAL A 169 6.44 -3.89 8.88
CA VAL A 169 6.16 -2.46 9.01
C VAL A 169 5.51 -2.14 10.35
N ILE A 170 5.69 -0.93 10.82
CA ILE A 170 5.12 -0.43 12.07
C ILE A 170 4.16 0.71 11.73
N ALA A 171 2.96 0.69 12.29
CA ALA A 171 2.02 1.79 12.13
C ALA A 171 2.49 3.01 12.96
N ILE A 172 2.74 4.14 12.30
CA ILE A 172 3.14 5.39 12.96
C ILE A 172 1.99 6.38 13.10
N ASP A 173 0.99 6.26 12.22
CA ASP A 173 -0.20 7.11 12.25
C ASP A 173 -1.39 6.31 11.72
N VAL A 174 -2.52 6.38 12.45
CA VAL A 174 -3.74 5.62 12.14
C VAL A 174 -4.92 6.58 12.13
N ASP A 175 -5.35 6.96 10.95
CA ASP A 175 -6.54 7.80 10.72
C ASP A 175 -7.74 6.89 10.41
N LYS A 176 -8.53 6.61 11.45
CA LYS A 176 -9.71 5.74 11.35
C LYS A 176 -10.86 6.40 10.58
N GLU A 177 -10.96 7.73 10.62
CA GLU A 177 -12.03 8.49 9.94
C GLU A 177 -11.83 8.49 8.43
N ASN A 178 -10.61 8.78 7.96
CA ASN A 178 -10.27 8.79 6.55
C ASN A 178 -9.79 7.43 6.03
N LYS A 179 -9.77 6.41 6.89
CA LYS A 179 -9.29 5.06 6.57
C LYS A 179 -7.89 5.06 5.96
N ARG A 180 -6.95 5.78 6.60
CA ARG A 180 -5.56 5.91 6.17
C ARG A 180 -4.61 5.44 7.27
N ILE A 181 -3.58 4.70 6.88
CA ILE A 181 -2.53 4.27 7.78
C ILE A 181 -1.17 4.63 7.19
N LYS A 182 -0.33 5.28 7.99
CA LYS A 182 1.06 5.55 7.65
C LYS A 182 1.94 4.53 8.35
N LEU A 183 2.92 4.05 7.61
CA LEU A 183 3.78 2.97 8.02
C LEU A 183 5.23 3.43 8.08
N SER A 184 6.01 2.80 8.96
CA SER A 184 7.47 2.88 9.00
C SER A 184 8.06 1.50 8.77
N TYR A 185 9.16 1.41 8.05
CA TYR A 185 9.86 0.16 7.78
C TYR A 185 10.57 -0.31 9.05
N ALA A 186 10.27 -1.51 9.50
CA ALA A 186 10.81 -2.02 10.77
C ALA A 186 12.34 -2.18 10.77
N GLU A 187 12.92 -2.45 9.60
CA GLU A 187 14.38 -2.59 9.43
C GLU A 187 15.11 -1.25 9.23
N LYS A 188 14.38 -0.12 9.20
CA LYS A 188 14.99 1.22 9.13
C LYS A 188 15.97 1.48 10.28
N GLY A 189 15.77 0.78 11.40
CA GLY A 189 16.58 0.94 12.61
C GLY A 189 16.30 2.22 13.38
N PRO A 190 17.02 2.44 14.48
CA PRO A 190 16.86 3.64 15.30
C PRO A 190 17.34 4.88 14.54
N ASP A 191 16.87 6.06 14.97
CA ASP A 191 17.28 7.34 14.38
C ASP A 191 18.80 7.54 14.59
N PRO A 192 19.61 7.60 13.51
CA PRO A 192 21.06 7.76 13.62
C PRO A 192 21.44 9.10 14.30
N TRP A 193 20.58 10.12 14.23
CA TRP A 193 20.82 11.41 14.89
C TRP A 193 20.81 11.31 16.41
N LYS A 194 20.18 10.29 17.01
CA LYS A 194 20.25 10.05 18.45
C LYS A 194 21.65 9.61 18.92
N SER A 195 22.43 9.04 18.02
CA SER A 195 23.81 8.60 18.31
C SER A 195 24.86 9.65 17.99
N VAL A 196 24.49 10.77 17.35
CA VAL A 196 25.39 11.88 17.03
C VAL A 196 25.88 12.56 18.30
N GLU A 197 24.97 12.73 19.27
CA GLU A 197 25.31 13.25 20.59
C GLU A 197 26.27 12.30 21.33
N GLY A 198 27.51 12.77 21.54
CA GLY A 198 28.57 11.96 22.17
C GLY A 198 29.47 11.19 21.20
N LYS A 199 29.10 11.09 19.90
CA LYS A 199 29.93 10.45 18.87
C LYS A 199 30.79 11.47 18.12
N TYR A 200 30.25 12.65 17.88
CA TYR A 200 30.94 13.76 17.17
C TYR A 200 31.02 14.99 18.06
N ASN A 201 32.14 15.67 17.97
CA ASN A 201 32.37 16.91 18.67
C ASN A 201 32.80 18.01 17.69
N ILE A 202 32.61 19.26 18.11
CA ILE A 202 33.15 20.40 17.37
C ILE A 202 34.68 20.28 17.35
N ASN A 203 35.27 20.53 16.20
CA ASN A 203 36.69 20.37 15.84
C ASN A 203 37.12 18.95 15.47
N ASP A 204 36.23 17.95 15.48
CA ASP A 204 36.58 16.62 14.96
C ASP A 204 36.83 16.68 13.44
N ILE A 205 37.84 15.93 13.00
CA ILE A 205 38.21 15.79 11.60
C ILE A 205 37.70 14.45 11.10
N LEU A 206 36.86 14.46 10.05
CA LEU A 206 36.22 13.30 9.53
C LEU A 206 36.39 13.20 8.01
N THR A 207 36.47 11.96 7.52
CA THR A 207 36.39 11.70 6.09
C THR A 207 34.92 11.56 5.70
N VAL A 208 34.42 12.50 4.89
CA VAL A 208 33.03 12.59 4.48
C VAL A 208 32.92 12.44 2.96
N LYS A 209 31.75 12.00 2.49
CA LYS A 209 31.47 11.81 1.06
C LYS A 209 30.57 12.92 0.54
N VAL A 210 30.93 13.58 -0.54
CA VAL A 210 30.06 14.56 -1.21
C VAL A 210 28.91 13.87 -1.88
N VAL A 211 27.68 14.18 -1.45
CA VAL A 211 26.44 13.53 -1.97
C VAL A 211 25.63 14.45 -2.87
N LYS A 212 25.66 15.77 -2.62
CA LYS A 212 24.88 16.73 -3.40
C LYS A 212 25.57 18.09 -3.40
N MET A 213 25.46 18.82 -4.50
CA MET A 213 25.96 20.17 -4.61
C MET A 213 24.82 21.16 -4.86
N MET A 214 24.93 22.32 -4.22
CA MET A 214 23.99 23.43 -4.34
C MET A 214 24.79 24.75 -4.53
N PRO A 215 24.20 25.81 -5.10
CA PRO A 215 24.92 27.06 -5.34
C PRO A 215 25.59 27.68 -4.10
N PHE A 216 25.08 27.37 -2.91
CA PHE A 216 25.57 27.90 -1.63
C PHE A 216 26.56 26.96 -0.88
N GLY A 217 26.78 25.73 -1.38
CA GLY A 217 27.68 24.77 -0.75
C GLY A 217 27.46 23.34 -1.16
N ALA A 218 28.17 22.41 -0.53
CA ALA A 218 28.09 20.99 -0.78
C ALA A 218 27.49 20.24 0.43
N PHE A 219 26.55 19.32 0.20
CA PHE A 219 26.10 18.37 1.20
C PHE A 219 27.04 17.18 1.20
N VAL A 220 27.46 16.81 2.38
CA VAL A 220 28.37 15.69 2.62
C VAL A 220 27.76 14.70 3.59
N GLU A 221 27.95 13.42 3.34
CA GLU A 221 27.48 12.32 4.17
C GLU A 221 28.61 11.91 5.12
N LEU A 222 28.34 11.99 6.42
CA LEU A 222 29.22 11.52 7.48
C LEU A 222 29.03 10.01 7.67
N GLU A 223 27.75 9.62 7.81
CA GLU A 223 27.29 8.25 7.92
C GLU A 223 25.91 8.12 7.24
N PRO A 224 25.45 6.90 6.91
CA PRO A 224 24.13 6.71 6.33
C PRO A 224 23.03 7.38 7.17
N GLY A 225 22.39 8.41 6.60
CA GLY A 225 21.34 9.19 7.26
C GLY A 225 21.82 10.41 8.05
N ILE A 226 23.12 10.68 8.13
CA ILE A 226 23.68 11.90 8.74
C ILE A 226 24.39 12.71 7.66
N GLU A 227 23.77 13.82 7.26
CA GLU A 227 24.30 14.74 6.28
C GLU A 227 24.74 16.05 6.96
N GLY A 228 25.87 16.59 6.51
CA GLY A 228 26.35 17.89 6.91
C GLY A 228 26.46 18.83 5.72
N LEU A 229 26.63 20.11 5.97
CA LEU A 229 26.77 21.16 4.98
C LEU A 229 28.20 21.74 5.05
N VAL A 230 28.88 21.77 3.91
CA VAL A 230 30.08 22.57 3.71
C VAL A 230 29.67 23.81 2.91
N HIS A 231 29.59 24.96 3.58
CA HIS A 231 29.28 26.24 2.92
C HIS A 231 30.34 26.57 1.87
N LEU A 232 29.96 27.29 0.81
CA LEU A 232 30.85 27.66 -0.29
C LEU A 232 32.15 28.32 0.20
N SER A 233 32.09 29.20 1.22
CA SER A 233 33.22 29.86 1.84
C SER A 233 34.10 28.93 2.69
N GLN A 234 33.69 27.71 2.96
CA GLN A 234 34.38 26.73 3.79
C GLN A 234 34.96 25.57 2.94
N ILE A 235 34.86 25.64 1.62
CA ILE A 235 35.43 24.64 0.72
C ILE A 235 36.93 24.86 0.52
N CYS A 236 37.30 26.04 0.13
CA CYS A 236 38.72 26.40 -0.11
C CYS A 236 38.99 27.89 0.21
N GLU A 237 40.28 28.31 0.19
CA GLU A 237 40.67 29.71 0.47
C GLU A 237 40.33 30.65 -0.67
N ARG A 238 40.45 30.19 -1.91
CA ARG A 238 40.13 31.00 -3.07
C ARG A 238 38.62 31.24 -3.20
N LYS A 239 38.25 32.41 -3.71
CA LYS A 239 36.83 32.68 -4.03
C LYS A 239 36.40 31.81 -5.20
N ILE A 240 35.49 30.85 -4.93
CA ILE A 240 34.80 30.05 -5.93
C ILE A 240 33.35 30.52 -6.03
N THR A 241 32.74 30.34 -7.19
CA THR A 241 31.35 30.71 -7.44
C THR A 241 30.41 29.50 -7.34
N LYS A 242 30.99 28.31 -7.54
CA LYS A 242 30.26 27.04 -7.47
C LYS A 242 31.10 25.96 -6.81
N PRO A 243 30.49 25.06 -6.03
CA PRO A 243 31.21 23.95 -5.40
C PRO A 243 31.85 22.98 -6.41
N GLU A 244 31.28 22.87 -7.62
CA GLU A 244 31.78 21.99 -8.68
C GLU A 244 33.15 22.36 -9.21
N GLU A 245 33.66 23.57 -8.88
CA GLU A 245 34.99 24.01 -9.25
C GLU A 245 36.09 23.25 -8.48
N GLU A 246 35.79 22.78 -7.25
CA GLU A 246 36.73 22.08 -6.37
C GLU A 246 36.30 20.66 -6.00
N LEU A 247 35.01 20.39 -5.97
CA LEU A 247 34.43 19.12 -5.48
C LEU A 247 33.73 18.37 -6.58
N ARG A 248 33.63 17.05 -6.42
CA ARG A 248 32.85 16.18 -7.28
C ARG A 248 31.90 15.32 -6.46
N ILE A 249 30.70 15.06 -6.98
CA ILE A 249 29.76 14.14 -6.33
C ILE A 249 30.40 12.76 -6.23
N GLY A 250 30.28 12.12 -5.04
CA GLY A 250 30.90 10.85 -4.74
C GLY A 250 32.33 10.91 -4.22
N GLN A 251 32.98 12.08 -4.29
CA GLN A 251 34.33 12.29 -3.77
C GLN A 251 34.35 12.19 -2.25
N LYS A 252 35.38 11.55 -1.71
CA LYS A 252 35.69 11.56 -0.27
C LYS A 252 36.65 12.67 0.03
N VAL A 253 36.32 13.51 1.01
CA VAL A 253 37.13 14.64 1.46
C VAL A 253 37.24 14.63 2.98
N ASN A 254 38.34 15.15 3.50
CA ASN A 254 38.44 15.37 4.94
C ASN A 254 37.84 16.73 5.26
N ALA A 255 37.00 16.79 6.27
CA ALA A 255 36.36 18.01 6.73
C ALA A 255 36.34 18.06 8.26
N LYS A 256 36.45 19.26 8.81
CA LYS A 256 36.40 19.53 10.24
C LYS A 256 35.03 20.05 10.61
N ILE A 257 34.44 19.53 11.69
CA ILE A 257 33.18 20.04 12.21
C ILE A 257 33.38 21.40 12.85
N ILE A 258 32.68 22.42 12.35
CA ILE A 258 32.74 23.79 12.86
C ILE A 258 31.56 24.15 13.73
N ASP A 259 30.38 23.60 13.43
CA ASP A 259 29.16 23.81 14.21
C ASP A 259 28.26 22.60 14.15
N MET A 260 27.45 22.39 15.20
CA MET A 260 26.54 21.27 15.31
C MET A 260 25.24 21.66 16.03
N ASP A 261 24.14 21.67 15.30
CA ASP A 261 22.77 21.89 15.81
C ASP A 261 21.99 20.61 15.78
N LEU A 262 21.97 19.91 16.91
CA LEU A 262 21.26 18.63 17.07
C LEU A 262 19.74 18.79 17.01
N ALA A 263 19.21 19.93 17.46
CA ALA A 263 17.77 20.19 17.49
C ALA A 263 17.21 20.32 16.06
N ASN A 264 17.94 20.97 15.16
CA ASN A 264 17.56 21.14 13.78
C ASN A 264 18.19 20.09 12.84
N LYS A 265 18.92 19.11 13.39
CA LYS A 265 19.64 18.07 12.64
C LYS A 265 20.54 18.65 11.55
N ARG A 266 21.44 19.57 11.95
CA ARG A 266 22.40 20.23 11.07
C ARG A 266 23.79 20.08 11.63
N ILE A 267 24.74 19.78 10.75
CA ILE A 267 26.18 19.77 11.04
C ILE A 267 26.86 20.65 9.98
N GLU A 268 27.63 21.63 10.38
CA GLU A 268 28.39 22.44 9.48
C GLU A 268 29.86 22.01 9.53
N LEU A 269 30.46 21.89 8.35
CA LEU A 269 31.83 21.42 8.18
C LEU A 269 32.66 22.41 7.35
N SER A 270 33.96 22.39 7.58
CA SER A 270 34.98 23.15 6.82
C SER A 270 36.05 22.22 6.28
N ILE A 271 36.36 22.36 4.99
CA ILE A 271 37.50 21.72 4.34
C ILE A 271 38.69 22.71 4.41
N ARG A 272 38.41 24.00 4.25
CA ARG A 272 39.41 25.09 4.25
C ARG A 272 40.27 25.12 5.52
N GLU A 273 39.70 24.88 6.70
CA GLU A 273 40.46 24.88 7.96
C GLU A 273 41.52 23.77 8.03
N LEU A 274 41.40 22.71 7.26
CA LEU A 274 42.40 21.65 7.21
C LEU A 274 43.54 21.96 6.27
N GLU A 275 43.31 22.75 5.20
CA GLU A 275 44.37 23.22 4.29
C GLU A 275 45.30 24.18 5.01
N ASN A 276 44.79 25.06 5.87
CA ASN A 276 45.55 25.97 6.69
C ASN A 276 46.45 25.25 7.69
N THR A 277 45.96 24.21 8.35
CA THR A 277 46.74 23.41 9.32
C THR A 277 47.87 22.63 8.64
N SER A 278 47.73 22.26 7.37
CA SER A 278 48.76 21.55 6.60
C SER A 278 49.90 22.45 6.13
N ASN A 279 49.69 23.77 6.07
CA ASN A 279 50.68 24.76 5.68
C ASN A 279 51.51 25.27 6.86
N GLU A 280 50.97 25.25 8.10
CA GLU A 280 51.72 25.66 9.31
C GLU A 280 52.82 24.67 9.73
N TYR A 281 52.83 23.44 9.22
CA TYR A 281 53.89 22.44 9.50
C TYR A 281 54.98 22.37 8.40
N LYS A 282 55.01 23.31 7.44
CA LYS A 282 56.00 23.37 6.35
C LYS A 282 56.92 24.58 6.38
N GLU A 283 56.93 25.38 7.43
CA GLU A 283 57.94 26.42 7.67
C GLU A 283 59.01 26.00 8.69
#